data_71feb97cf37fffbbf2c905e5bfd0966d
#
_entry.id   71feb97cf37fffbbf2c905e5bfd0966d
#
_cell.length_a   1.000
_cell.length_b   1.000
_cell.length_c   1.000
_cell.angle_alpha   90.00
_cell.angle_beta   90.00
_cell.angle_gamma   90.00
#
_symmetry.space_group_name_H-M   'P 1'
#
loop_
_entity.id
_entity.type
_entity.pdbx_description
1 polymer ?
#
loop_
_entity_poly.entity_id
_entity_poly.type
_entity_poly.pdbx_seq_one_letter_code
_entity_poly.pdbx_strand_id
1 'polypeptide(L)'
;MLTVLITISACGPKKEYLSPLEIEKEKEKVIEVIKEYQVAYDEKNFGKVVETLADDVIFFGTDSSEVIKTFADFKKAIEKQWQEYDKIIYGEMRDVSIQMDDQGTLASIIFGTNADFIVGTDTSNYYLRIARVLKKSNEKWLIVSGIVGIVRPDEHYGAIQEPETP
;
A
#
# COMPACT_ATOMS: atom_id res chain seq x y z
N MET A 1 11.31 19.29 -62.40
CA MET A 1 10.81 18.40 -61.33
C MET A 1 11.45 18.80 -60.02
N LEU A 2 10.68 19.39 -59.11
CA LEU A 2 11.19 19.88 -57.81
C LEU A 2 10.77 18.87 -56.74
N THR A 3 11.76 18.13 -56.21
CA THR A 3 11.50 17.12 -55.17
C THR A 3 11.53 17.82 -53.81
N VAL A 4 10.37 17.95 -53.17
CA VAL A 4 10.24 18.49 -51.81
C VAL A 4 10.52 17.34 -50.81
N LEU A 5 11.65 17.43 -50.09
CA LEU A 5 11.94 16.52 -48.95
C LEU A 5 11.18 17.02 -47.73
N ILE A 6 10.14 16.30 -47.34
CA ILE A 6 9.44 16.52 -46.08
C ILE A 6 10.19 15.74 -44.98
N THR A 7 10.94 16.43 -44.14
CA THR A 7 11.54 15.88 -42.93
C THR A 7 10.46 15.84 -41.84
N ILE A 8 9.93 14.64 -41.55
CA ILE A 8 9.03 14.41 -40.39
C ILE A 8 9.92 14.32 -39.16
N SER A 9 10.01 15.40 -38.37
CA SER A 9 10.59 15.37 -37.04
C SER A 9 9.64 14.57 -36.14
N ALA A 10 9.97 13.31 -35.85
CA ALA A 10 9.30 12.51 -34.86
C ALA A 10 9.73 13.02 -33.45
N CYS A 11 9.04 14.04 -32.95
CA CYS A 11 9.15 14.46 -31.56
C CYS A 11 8.32 13.50 -30.74
N GLY A 12 8.92 12.38 -30.29
CA GLY A 12 8.31 11.52 -29.27
C GLY A 12 8.11 12.33 -27.98
N PRO A 13 7.09 12.00 -27.16
CA PRO A 13 6.88 12.68 -25.88
C PRO A 13 8.16 12.58 -25.06
N LYS A 14 8.70 13.74 -24.68
CA LYS A 14 9.89 13.83 -23.82
C LYS A 14 9.49 13.25 -22.45
N LYS A 15 10.11 12.14 -22.05
CA LYS A 15 9.92 11.62 -20.68
C LYS A 15 10.44 12.68 -19.71
N GLU A 16 9.55 13.21 -18.91
CA GLU A 16 9.88 14.19 -17.88
C GLU A 16 10.29 13.39 -16.62
N TYR A 17 11.54 13.55 -16.20
CA TYR A 17 12.07 12.94 -14.99
C TYR A 17 12.01 13.97 -13.88
N LEU A 18 11.57 13.54 -12.69
CA LEU A 18 11.54 14.39 -11.52
C LEU A 18 12.96 14.61 -10.96
N SER A 19 13.19 15.79 -10.43
CA SER A 19 14.39 16.07 -9.65
C SER A 19 14.36 15.32 -8.31
N PRO A 20 15.50 15.10 -7.63
CA PRO A 20 15.52 14.47 -6.30
C PRO A 20 14.60 15.15 -5.29
N LEU A 21 14.49 16.48 -5.33
CA LEU A 21 13.60 17.23 -4.43
C LEU A 21 12.11 16.97 -4.73
N GLU A 22 11.75 16.85 -6.00
CA GLU A 22 10.38 16.52 -6.40
C GLU A 22 10.03 15.08 -6.02
N ILE A 23 10.95 14.13 -6.18
CA ILE A 23 10.78 12.74 -5.71
C ILE A 23 10.50 12.70 -4.21
N GLU A 24 11.25 13.42 -3.39
CA GLU A 24 10.99 13.46 -1.94
C GLU A 24 9.60 14.03 -1.61
N LYS A 25 9.17 15.09 -2.30
CA LYS A 25 7.81 15.64 -2.12
C LYS A 25 6.72 14.65 -2.54
N GLU A 26 6.94 13.87 -3.60
CA GLU A 26 5.98 12.84 -4.00
C GLU A 26 5.95 11.67 -2.99
N LYS A 27 7.07 11.31 -2.38
CA LYS A 27 7.10 10.30 -1.29
C LYS A 27 6.31 10.77 -0.06
N GLU A 28 6.37 12.05 0.29
CA GLU A 28 5.55 12.62 1.36
C GLU A 28 4.05 12.43 1.07
N LYS A 29 3.61 12.68 -0.16
CA LYS A 29 2.21 12.46 -0.57
C LYS A 29 1.81 10.99 -0.49
N VAL A 30 2.72 10.07 -0.83
CA VAL A 30 2.48 8.62 -0.67
C VAL A 30 2.22 8.28 0.80
N ILE A 31 3.01 8.84 1.73
CA ILE A 31 2.81 8.67 3.18
C ILE A 31 1.45 9.23 3.61
N GLU A 32 1.07 10.39 3.11
CA GLU A 32 -0.23 11.02 3.42
C GLU A 32 -1.40 10.12 3.03
N VAL A 33 -1.39 9.55 1.82
CA VAL A 33 -2.44 8.60 1.38
C VAL A 33 -2.53 7.38 2.29
N ILE A 34 -1.41 6.83 2.76
CA ILE A 34 -1.43 5.71 3.71
C ILE A 34 -2.06 6.13 5.04
N LYS A 35 -1.73 7.30 5.55
CA LYS A 35 -2.34 7.83 6.78
C LYS A 35 -3.84 8.08 6.63
N GLU A 36 -4.26 8.67 5.52
CA GLU A 36 -5.67 8.89 5.18
C GLU A 36 -6.44 7.57 5.15
N TYR A 37 -5.87 6.53 4.51
CA TYR A 37 -6.43 5.18 4.50
C TYR A 37 -6.61 4.63 5.91
N GLN A 38 -5.57 4.71 6.77
CA GLN A 38 -5.61 4.19 8.14
C GLN A 38 -6.66 4.91 8.99
N VAL A 39 -6.71 6.26 8.92
CA VAL A 39 -7.70 7.06 9.64
C VAL A 39 -9.12 6.73 9.16
N ALA A 40 -9.34 6.69 7.85
CA ALA A 40 -10.64 6.35 7.29
C ALA A 40 -11.10 4.92 7.67
N TYR A 41 -10.13 4.00 7.77
CA TYR A 41 -10.37 2.62 8.20
C TYR A 41 -10.79 2.55 9.68
N ASP A 42 -10.09 3.26 10.56
CA ASP A 42 -10.41 3.36 11.99
C ASP A 42 -11.79 4.02 12.23
N GLU A 43 -12.09 5.08 11.47
CA GLU A 43 -13.40 5.74 11.49
C GLU A 43 -14.55 4.90 10.92
N LYS A 44 -14.25 3.72 10.36
CA LYS A 44 -15.21 2.88 9.61
C LYS A 44 -15.92 3.65 8.48
N ASN A 45 -15.21 4.60 7.88
CA ASN A 45 -15.72 5.43 6.80
C ASN A 45 -15.37 4.84 5.44
N PHE A 46 -16.23 3.96 4.94
CA PHE A 46 -16.02 3.27 3.67
C PHE A 46 -15.81 4.23 2.49
N GLY A 47 -16.56 5.35 2.45
CA GLY A 47 -16.43 6.36 1.39
C GLY A 47 -15.02 6.93 1.33
N LYS A 48 -14.46 7.36 2.47
CA LYS A 48 -13.09 7.87 2.55
C LYS A 48 -12.05 6.80 2.26
N VAL A 49 -12.26 5.55 2.70
CA VAL A 49 -11.36 4.44 2.35
C VAL A 49 -11.27 4.28 0.84
N VAL A 50 -12.42 4.26 0.16
CA VAL A 50 -12.50 4.13 -1.32
C VAL A 50 -11.77 5.25 -2.04
N GLU A 51 -11.81 6.47 -1.52
CA GLU A 51 -11.12 7.62 -2.12
C GLU A 51 -9.60 7.47 -2.19
N THR A 52 -9.01 6.57 -1.39
CA THR A 52 -7.58 6.27 -1.39
C THR A 52 -7.19 5.08 -2.28
N LEU A 53 -8.18 4.39 -2.86
CA LEU A 53 -7.99 3.16 -3.63
C LEU A 53 -8.20 3.37 -5.12
N ALA A 54 -7.48 2.59 -5.93
CA ALA A 54 -7.80 2.44 -7.35
C ALA A 54 -8.97 1.45 -7.53
N ASP A 55 -9.70 1.58 -8.64
CA ASP A 55 -10.86 0.73 -8.95
C ASP A 55 -10.50 -0.77 -9.09
N ASP A 56 -9.27 -1.07 -9.47
CA ASP A 56 -8.71 -2.42 -9.70
C ASP A 56 -7.80 -2.88 -8.57
N VAL A 57 -7.98 -2.36 -7.37
CA VAL A 57 -7.13 -2.68 -6.21
C VAL A 57 -7.15 -4.18 -5.87
N ILE A 58 -5.96 -4.73 -5.53
CA ILE A 58 -5.77 -6.13 -5.12
C ILE A 58 -5.08 -6.16 -3.76
N PHE A 59 -5.65 -6.88 -2.79
CA PHE A 59 -5.05 -7.07 -1.49
C PHE A 59 -4.93 -8.54 -1.09
N PHE A 60 -3.89 -8.82 -0.30
CA PHE A 60 -3.78 -10.02 0.50
C PHE A 60 -3.80 -9.60 1.98
N GLY A 61 -4.72 -10.15 2.73
CA GLY A 61 -4.83 -9.94 4.17
C GLY A 61 -3.93 -10.87 4.98
N THR A 62 -4.22 -10.99 6.26
CA THR A 62 -3.43 -11.79 7.21
C THR A 62 -3.81 -13.26 7.25
N ASP A 63 -5.00 -13.60 6.76
CA ASP A 63 -5.50 -14.97 6.62
C ASP A 63 -5.38 -15.46 5.17
N SER A 64 -5.15 -16.76 4.99
CA SER A 64 -4.99 -17.38 3.67
C SER A 64 -6.25 -17.27 2.78
N SER A 65 -7.41 -17.08 3.36
CA SER A 65 -8.69 -16.85 2.66
C SER A 65 -8.92 -15.39 2.25
N GLU A 66 -8.14 -14.46 2.79
CA GLU A 66 -8.26 -13.02 2.54
C GLU A 66 -7.54 -12.61 1.23
N VAL A 67 -8.00 -13.17 0.12
CA VAL A 67 -7.55 -12.82 -1.23
C VAL A 67 -8.58 -11.94 -1.89
N ILE A 68 -8.31 -10.64 -1.94
CA ILE A 68 -9.22 -9.61 -2.43
C ILE A 68 -8.78 -9.25 -3.85
N LYS A 69 -9.57 -9.60 -4.84
CA LYS A 69 -9.29 -9.40 -6.27
C LYS A 69 -10.21 -8.39 -6.95
N THR A 70 -11.31 -8.05 -6.29
CA THR A 70 -12.29 -7.11 -6.81
C THR A 70 -12.67 -6.11 -5.73
N PHE A 71 -13.21 -4.99 -6.16
CA PHE A 71 -13.76 -3.98 -5.24
C PHE A 71 -14.92 -4.53 -4.40
N ALA A 72 -15.72 -5.44 -4.95
CA ALA A 72 -16.79 -6.11 -4.22
C ALA A 72 -16.25 -7.03 -3.11
N ASP A 73 -15.16 -7.77 -3.39
CA ASP A 73 -14.47 -8.57 -2.38
C ASP A 73 -13.90 -7.69 -1.28
N PHE A 74 -13.30 -6.55 -1.64
CA PHE A 74 -12.77 -5.58 -0.68
C PHE A 74 -13.86 -5.06 0.25
N LYS A 75 -14.99 -4.63 -0.32
CA LYS A 75 -16.12 -4.15 0.47
C LYS A 75 -16.60 -5.20 1.46
N LYS A 76 -16.79 -6.44 1.00
CA LYS A 76 -17.22 -7.55 1.84
C LYS A 76 -16.23 -7.85 2.96
N ALA A 77 -14.94 -7.84 2.66
CA ALA A 77 -13.89 -8.12 3.65
C ALA A 77 -13.83 -7.01 4.74
N ILE A 78 -13.85 -5.74 4.34
CA ILE A 78 -13.79 -4.62 5.28
C ILE A 78 -15.06 -4.55 6.14
N GLU A 79 -16.25 -4.76 5.56
CA GLU A 79 -17.52 -4.78 6.31
C GLU A 79 -17.55 -5.92 7.34
N LYS A 80 -17.03 -7.12 6.98
CA LYS A 80 -16.88 -8.24 7.89
C LYS A 80 -15.96 -7.88 9.05
N GLN A 81 -14.77 -7.35 8.77
CA GLN A 81 -13.80 -6.97 9.80
C GLN A 81 -14.36 -5.88 10.72
N TRP A 82 -15.08 -4.90 10.20
CA TRP A 82 -15.72 -3.87 11.02
C TRP A 82 -16.88 -4.37 11.90
N GLN A 83 -17.41 -5.56 11.64
CA GLN A 83 -18.35 -6.25 12.54
C GLN A 83 -17.64 -7.01 13.65
N GLU A 84 -16.41 -7.48 13.41
CA GLU A 84 -15.60 -8.23 14.37
C GLU A 84 -14.94 -7.33 15.41
N TYR A 85 -14.64 -6.08 15.09
CA TYR A 85 -13.95 -5.13 15.95
C TYR A 85 -14.74 -3.82 16.10
N ASP A 86 -14.78 -3.32 17.33
CA ASP A 86 -15.39 -2.01 17.61
C ASP A 86 -14.52 -0.90 17.06
N LYS A 87 -13.19 -1.04 17.19
CA LYS A 87 -12.19 -0.08 16.74
C LYS A 87 -10.86 -0.75 16.41
N ILE A 88 -10.14 -0.19 15.44
CA ILE A 88 -8.75 -0.52 15.15
C ILE A 88 -7.95 0.78 15.20
N ILE A 89 -6.96 0.86 16.09
CA ILE A 89 -6.10 2.04 16.22
C ILE A 89 -4.72 1.70 15.69
N TYR A 90 -4.32 2.35 14.61
CA TYR A 90 -2.96 2.23 14.09
C TYR A 90 -2.01 3.16 14.85
N GLY A 91 -0.86 2.65 15.24
CA GLY A 91 0.25 3.42 15.79
C GLY A 91 1.06 4.14 14.71
N GLU A 92 2.17 4.73 15.12
CA GLU A 92 3.10 5.37 14.20
C GLU A 92 3.72 4.36 13.23
N MET A 93 3.94 4.80 11.99
CA MET A 93 4.70 4.03 11.01
C MET A 93 6.19 4.01 11.39
N ARG A 94 6.79 2.82 11.39
CA ARG A 94 8.21 2.57 11.69
C ARG A 94 8.89 1.90 10.51
N ASP A 95 10.20 2.07 10.41
CA ASP A 95 11.04 1.45 9.37
C ASP A 95 10.49 1.68 7.95
N VAL A 96 10.03 2.91 7.71
CA VAL A 96 9.40 3.29 6.43
C VAL A 96 10.44 3.27 5.32
N SER A 97 10.17 2.50 4.28
CA SER A 97 10.96 2.46 3.05
C SER A 97 10.06 2.71 1.85
N ILE A 98 10.41 3.71 1.04
CA ILE A 98 9.66 4.06 -0.18
C ILE A 98 10.60 3.99 -1.37
N GLN A 99 10.20 3.22 -2.37
CA GLN A 99 10.80 3.23 -3.70
C GLN A 99 9.83 3.85 -4.67
N MET A 100 10.33 4.68 -5.57
CA MET A 100 9.53 5.42 -6.56
C MET A 100 10.23 5.39 -7.90
N ASP A 101 9.46 5.37 -8.98
CA ASP A 101 10.02 5.51 -10.32
C ASP A 101 10.49 6.93 -10.59
N ASP A 102 11.39 7.10 -11.56
CA ASP A 102 11.99 8.41 -11.90
C ASP A 102 10.99 9.46 -12.41
N GLN A 103 9.76 9.03 -12.73
CA GLN A 103 8.69 9.91 -13.22
C GLN A 103 7.71 10.29 -12.11
N GLY A 104 7.82 9.69 -10.91
CA GLY A 104 6.89 9.91 -9.81
C GLY A 104 5.48 9.44 -10.12
N THR A 105 5.33 8.31 -10.83
CA THR A 105 4.03 7.77 -11.24
C THR A 105 3.69 6.44 -10.57
N LEU A 106 4.69 5.73 -10.08
CA LEU A 106 4.55 4.47 -9.35
C LEU A 106 5.44 4.49 -8.11
N ALA A 107 4.89 4.05 -6.98
CA ALA A 107 5.63 3.92 -5.74
C ALA A 107 5.29 2.63 -5.01
N SER A 108 6.28 2.08 -4.30
CA SER A 108 6.05 1.06 -3.29
C SER A 108 6.46 1.59 -1.93
N ILE A 109 5.66 1.32 -0.89
CA ILE A 109 5.97 1.64 0.50
C ILE A 109 5.89 0.38 1.35
N ILE A 110 6.89 0.19 2.20
CA ILE A 110 6.94 -0.88 3.20
C ILE A 110 7.16 -0.22 4.56
N PHE A 111 6.40 -0.64 5.57
CA PHE A 111 6.55 -0.14 6.94
C PHE A 111 6.02 -1.14 7.97
N GLY A 112 6.42 -0.95 9.21
CA GLY A 112 5.85 -1.61 10.37
C GLY A 112 4.97 -0.66 11.17
N THR A 113 3.97 -1.16 11.87
CA THR A 113 3.15 -0.39 12.81
C THR A 113 2.52 -1.30 13.85
N ASN A 114 2.35 -0.80 15.07
CA ASN A 114 1.45 -1.45 16.02
C ASN A 114 0.00 -1.19 15.61
N ALA A 115 -0.87 -2.12 15.89
CA ALA A 115 -2.32 -1.93 15.75
C ALA A 115 -3.05 -2.55 16.93
N ASP A 116 -3.91 -1.77 17.57
CA ASP A 116 -4.79 -2.19 18.64
C ASP A 116 -6.15 -2.54 18.06
N PHE A 117 -6.56 -3.80 18.25
CA PHE A 117 -7.87 -4.29 17.86
C PHE A 117 -8.74 -4.38 19.12
N ILE A 118 -9.82 -3.62 19.16
CA ILE A 118 -10.64 -3.42 20.36
C ILE A 118 -12.02 -4.04 20.16
N VAL A 119 -12.44 -4.87 21.13
CA VAL A 119 -13.78 -5.46 21.23
C VAL A 119 -14.30 -5.27 22.65
N GLY A 120 -15.30 -4.42 22.84
CA GLY A 120 -15.79 -4.05 24.19
C GLY A 120 -14.67 -3.43 25.02
N THR A 121 -14.27 -4.12 26.08
CA THR A 121 -13.17 -3.74 26.99
C THR A 121 -11.85 -4.41 26.66
N ASP A 122 -11.85 -5.37 25.74
CA ASP A 122 -10.68 -6.17 25.41
C ASP A 122 -9.89 -5.53 24.27
N THR A 123 -8.56 -5.51 24.42
CA THR A 123 -7.64 -4.98 23.41
C THR A 123 -6.58 -6.02 23.09
N SER A 124 -6.46 -6.32 21.81
CA SER A 124 -5.39 -7.16 21.27
C SER A 124 -4.42 -6.31 20.49
N ASN A 125 -3.15 -6.31 20.88
CA ASN A 125 -2.09 -5.57 20.21
C ASN A 125 -1.33 -6.48 19.25
N TYR A 126 -1.16 -6.04 18.00
CA TYR A 126 -0.37 -6.74 16.99
C TYR A 126 0.67 -5.79 16.38
N TYR A 127 1.83 -6.33 16.03
CA TYR A 127 2.76 -5.63 15.17
C TYR A 127 2.53 -6.08 13.73
N LEU A 128 2.15 -5.15 12.88
CA LEU A 128 1.87 -5.39 11.47
C LEU A 128 3.07 -4.98 10.60
N ARG A 129 3.36 -5.78 9.59
CA ARG A 129 4.21 -5.42 8.45
C ARG A 129 3.32 -5.21 7.25
N ILE A 130 3.40 -4.04 6.68
CA ILE A 130 2.50 -3.61 5.60
C ILE A 130 3.34 -3.23 4.38
N ALA A 131 2.98 -3.78 3.24
CA ALA A 131 3.48 -3.32 1.95
C ALA A 131 2.32 -2.83 1.09
N ARG A 132 2.50 -1.70 0.41
CA ARG A 132 1.53 -1.12 -0.52
C ARG A 132 2.23 -0.69 -1.80
N VAL A 133 1.53 -0.82 -2.92
CA VAL A 133 1.91 -0.21 -4.18
C VAL A 133 0.88 0.86 -4.51
N LEU A 134 1.37 2.04 -4.88
CA LEU A 134 0.54 3.18 -5.26
C LEU A 134 0.87 3.60 -6.67
N LYS A 135 -0.13 4.05 -7.39
CA LYS A 135 -0.01 4.61 -8.72
C LYS A 135 -0.62 6.01 -8.74
N LYS A 136 0.04 6.94 -9.41
CA LYS A 136 -0.45 8.30 -9.61
C LYS A 136 -1.39 8.32 -10.82
N SER A 137 -2.61 8.81 -10.61
CA SER A 137 -3.61 8.99 -11.66
C SER A 137 -4.26 10.35 -11.48
N ASN A 138 -4.25 11.18 -12.54
CA ASN A 138 -4.80 12.55 -12.48
C ASN A 138 -4.28 13.35 -11.27
N GLU A 139 -2.96 13.35 -11.08
CA GLU A 139 -2.26 14.01 -9.96
C GLU A 139 -2.59 13.49 -8.55
N LYS A 140 -3.38 12.42 -8.43
CA LYS A 140 -3.74 11.77 -7.18
C LYS A 140 -3.05 10.42 -7.05
N TRP A 141 -2.43 10.16 -5.90
CA TRP A 141 -1.91 8.84 -5.56
C TRP A 141 -3.02 7.93 -5.08
N LEU A 142 -3.09 6.71 -5.62
CA LEU A 142 -4.09 5.71 -5.26
C LEU A 142 -3.40 4.37 -4.99
N ILE A 143 -3.83 3.67 -3.96
CA ILE A 143 -3.35 2.33 -3.62
C ILE A 143 -3.91 1.35 -4.65
N VAL A 144 -3.02 0.62 -5.36
CA VAL A 144 -3.40 -0.39 -6.37
C VAL A 144 -3.22 -1.81 -5.85
N SER A 145 -2.34 -2.02 -4.89
CA SER A 145 -2.18 -3.35 -4.29
C SER A 145 -1.49 -3.30 -2.93
N GLY A 146 -1.58 -4.39 -2.19
CA GLY A 146 -0.86 -4.53 -0.95
C GLY A 146 -1.04 -5.85 -0.24
N ILE A 147 -0.19 -6.03 0.76
CA ILE A 147 -0.23 -7.17 1.67
C ILE A 147 -0.06 -6.68 3.11
N VAL A 148 -0.69 -7.37 4.03
CA VAL A 148 -0.51 -7.19 5.48
C VAL A 148 -0.06 -8.52 6.08
N GLY A 149 0.99 -8.48 6.88
CA GLY A 149 1.46 -9.62 7.67
C GLY A 149 1.44 -9.28 9.15
N ILE A 150 1.04 -10.23 10.00
CA ILE A 150 1.16 -10.14 11.45
C ILE A 150 2.51 -10.74 11.85
N VAL A 151 3.29 -10.00 12.64
CA VAL A 151 4.49 -10.53 13.27
C VAL A 151 4.05 -11.31 14.50
N ARG A 152 4.25 -12.62 14.49
CA ARG A 152 4.06 -13.45 15.70
C ARG A 152 5.28 -13.27 16.60
N PRO A 153 5.10 -12.92 17.90
CA PRO A 153 6.20 -12.93 18.83
C PRO A 153 6.66 -14.38 18.97
N ASP A 154 7.91 -14.63 18.62
CA ASP A 154 8.72 -15.83 18.93
C ASP A 154 8.01 -17.19 19.06
N GLU A 155 7.33 -17.68 18.04
CA GLU A 155 7.45 -19.08 17.74
C GLU A 155 8.85 -19.23 17.10
N HIS A 156 9.78 -19.81 17.85
CA HIS A 156 11.12 -20.12 17.39
C HIS A 156 11.07 -20.56 15.93
N TYR A 157 11.66 -19.80 15.04
CA TYR A 157 12.16 -20.34 13.79
C TYR A 157 13.10 -21.47 14.25
N GLY A 158 12.57 -22.71 14.21
CA GLY A 158 13.33 -23.89 14.54
C GLY A 158 14.66 -23.76 13.82
N ALA A 159 15.73 -23.88 14.57
CA ALA A 159 17.07 -23.81 14.05
C ALA A 159 17.09 -24.54 12.70
N ILE A 160 17.43 -23.83 11.64
CA ILE A 160 17.75 -24.45 10.35
C ILE A 160 18.81 -25.48 10.73
N GLN A 161 18.44 -26.77 10.79
CA GLN A 161 19.40 -27.83 10.96
C GLN A 161 20.30 -27.73 9.73
N GLU A 162 21.53 -27.27 9.95
CA GLU A 162 22.55 -27.36 8.93
C GLU A 162 22.60 -28.85 8.50
N PRO A 163 22.56 -29.15 7.19
CA PRO A 163 22.70 -30.52 6.74
C PRO A 163 24.01 -31.06 7.27
N GLU A 164 23.93 -32.15 8.05
CA GLU A 164 25.13 -32.88 8.45
C GLU A 164 25.91 -33.26 7.18
N THR A 165 27.07 -32.66 7.02
CA THR A 165 28.01 -33.01 5.97
C THR A 165 28.54 -34.41 6.24
N PRO A 166 28.51 -35.33 5.24
CA PRO A 166 29.00 -36.70 5.38
C PRO A 166 30.50 -36.79 5.55
#